data_232368d611dee5705a38072b7461feb3
#
_entry.id   232368d611dee5705a38072b7461feb3
#
_cell.length_a   1.000
_cell.length_b   1.000
_cell.length_c   1.000
_cell.angle_alpha   90.00
_cell.angle_beta   90.00
_cell.angle_gamma   90.00
#
_symmetry.space_group_name_H-M   'P 1'
#
loop_
_entity.id
_entity.type
_entity.pdbx_description
1 polymer ?
#
loop_
_entity_poly.entity_id
_entity_poly.type
_entity_poly.pdbx_seq_one_letter_code
_entity_poly.pdbx_strand_id
1 'polypeptide(L)'
;MAKIVVVTSGKGGVGKTTTSASFATGLALRGHKTVVIDFDVGLRNLDLIMGCERRVVYDLVNVLNNEARLQQALIRDKDIENLYILPASQTRDKDALTDEGVARVMDELSQEFDYIICDSPAGIERGAILAMYHADEAIIVTNPEISSVRDSDRIIGMLDSKTKKVEMNEGRIRKHLCITRFNPERADKQEMLTIDDISKDILRVPTLGVIPECKSVLQASNEGKPVILFTEESAGQAYDDLVARFLGDERPYRHITVKPKGWLARLFGA
;
A
#
# COMPACT_ATOMS: atom_id res chain seq x y z
N MET A 1 20.59 6.22 2.69
CA MET A 1 20.07 4.84 2.52
C MET A 1 18.58 4.94 2.30
N ALA A 2 18.04 4.27 1.28
CA ALA A 2 16.63 4.28 1.01
C ALA A 2 15.82 3.74 2.20
N LYS A 3 14.58 4.20 2.35
CA LYS A 3 13.64 3.63 3.31
C LYS A 3 12.73 2.63 2.57
N ILE A 4 12.74 1.39 3.02
CA ILE A 4 11.93 0.31 2.44
C ILE A 4 10.63 0.19 3.23
N VAL A 5 9.49 0.36 2.54
CA VAL A 5 8.15 0.30 3.14
C VAL A 5 7.35 -0.80 2.46
N VAL A 6 6.92 -1.80 3.21
CA VAL A 6 6.00 -2.82 2.68
C VAL A 6 4.55 -2.41 2.91
N VAL A 7 3.73 -2.54 1.87
CA VAL A 7 2.27 -2.44 1.97
C VAL A 7 1.70 -3.84 1.91
N THR A 8 1.08 -4.29 2.98
CA THR A 8 0.67 -5.69 3.15
C THR A 8 -0.71 -5.84 3.78
N SER A 9 -1.31 -7.03 3.67
CA SER A 9 -2.57 -7.38 4.32
C SER A 9 -2.76 -8.88 4.44
N GLY A 10 -3.54 -9.31 5.40
CA GLY A 10 -3.92 -10.71 5.55
C GLY A 10 -4.97 -11.19 4.54
N LYS A 11 -5.75 -10.28 3.94
CA LYS A 11 -6.88 -10.61 3.06
C LYS A 11 -6.73 -9.97 1.68
N GLY A 12 -7.16 -10.67 0.63
CA GLY A 12 -7.24 -10.14 -0.73
C GLY A 12 -8.33 -9.07 -0.88
N GLY A 13 -8.15 -8.14 -1.82
CA GLY A 13 -9.18 -7.16 -2.18
C GLY A 13 -9.40 -6.02 -1.17
N VAL A 14 -8.56 -5.88 -0.15
CA VAL A 14 -8.67 -4.78 0.85
C VAL A 14 -8.07 -3.45 0.37
N GLY A 15 -7.47 -3.38 -0.83
CA GLY A 15 -6.94 -2.14 -1.40
C GLY A 15 -5.44 -1.94 -1.20
N LYS A 16 -4.64 -3.01 -1.03
CA LYS A 16 -3.16 -2.91 -0.95
C LYS A 16 -2.55 -2.17 -2.13
N THR A 17 -2.74 -2.71 -3.33
CA THR A 17 -2.14 -2.15 -4.56
C THR A 17 -2.58 -0.70 -4.80
N THR A 18 -3.85 -0.37 -4.51
CA THR A 18 -4.34 1.02 -4.54
C THR A 18 -3.60 1.90 -3.52
N THR A 19 -3.35 1.35 -2.32
CA THR A 19 -2.59 2.06 -1.28
C THR A 19 -1.13 2.20 -1.67
N SER A 20 -0.49 1.15 -2.19
CA SER A 20 0.90 1.18 -2.67
C SER A 20 1.10 2.21 -3.78
N ALA A 21 0.22 2.20 -4.79
CA ALA A 21 0.24 3.16 -5.89
C ALA A 21 0.06 4.61 -5.40
N SER A 22 -0.96 4.86 -4.55
CA SER A 22 -1.24 6.20 -4.03
C SER A 22 -0.14 6.70 -3.08
N PHE A 23 0.39 5.81 -2.24
CA PHE A 23 1.45 6.14 -1.30
C PHE A 23 2.76 6.50 -2.02
N ALA A 24 3.20 5.65 -2.97
CA ALA A 24 4.39 5.92 -3.78
C ALA A 24 4.25 7.22 -4.59
N THR A 25 3.10 7.43 -5.22
CA THR A 25 2.78 8.65 -5.95
C THR A 25 2.85 9.88 -5.05
N GLY A 26 2.26 9.80 -3.85
CA GLY A 26 2.26 10.91 -2.90
C GLY A 26 3.64 11.28 -2.37
N LEU A 27 4.54 10.31 -2.20
CA LEU A 27 5.95 10.56 -1.86
C LEU A 27 6.68 11.24 -3.02
N ALA A 28 6.49 10.75 -4.25
CA ALA A 28 7.11 11.30 -5.45
C ALA A 28 6.66 12.75 -5.72
N LEU A 29 5.36 13.07 -5.54
CA LEU A 29 4.83 14.43 -5.64
C LEU A 29 5.44 15.40 -4.62
N ARG A 30 5.98 14.88 -3.52
CA ARG A 30 6.71 15.65 -2.48
C ARG A 30 8.21 15.71 -2.72
N GLY A 31 8.67 15.29 -3.91
CA GLY A 31 10.05 15.41 -4.35
C GLY A 31 10.95 14.24 -3.96
N HIS A 32 10.42 13.19 -3.32
CA HIS A 32 11.20 12.00 -2.99
C HIS A 32 11.29 11.04 -4.19
N LYS A 33 12.50 10.65 -4.57
CA LYS A 33 12.72 9.65 -5.61
C LYS A 33 12.22 8.28 -5.12
N THR A 34 11.12 7.82 -5.67
CA THR A 34 10.36 6.67 -5.17
C THR A 34 10.19 5.61 -6.24
N VAL A 35 10.42 4.34 -5.87
CA VAL A 35 10.08 3.18 -6.69
C VAL A 35 9.01 2.35 -5.97
N VAL A 36 8.02 1.87 -6.72
CA VAL A 36 7.06 0.88 -6.25
C VAL A 36 7.26 -0.43 -6.99
N ILE A 37 7.37 -1.53 -6.24
CA ILE A 37 7.64 -2.88 -6.75
C ILE A 37 6.42 -3.75 -6.53
N ASP A 38 5.97 -4.43 -7.57
CA ASP A 38 4.89 -5.42 -7.47
C ASP A 38 5.47 -6.82 -7.20
N PHE A 39 5.14 -7.39 -6.04
CA PHE A 39 5.52 -8.75 -5.65
C PHE A 39 4.42 -9.79 -5.93
N ASP A 40 3.28 -9.37 -6.51
CA ASP A 40 2.16 -10.28 -6.82
C ASP A 40 2.36 -10.96 -8.18
N VAL A 41 3.37 -11.84 -8.24
CA VAL A 41 3.71 -12.60 -9.45
C VAL A 41 2.52 -13.47 -9.87
N GLY A 42 2.15 -13.37 -11.13
CA GLY A 42 1.02 -14.07 -11.75
C GLY A 42 -0.25 -13.24 -11.89
N LEU A 43 -0.51 -12.26 -11.00
CA LEU A 43 -1.72 -11.41 -11.09
C LEU A 43 -1.45 -10.02 -11.69
N ARG A 44 -0.27 -9.43 -11.40
CA ARG A 44 0.20 -8.15 -11.96
C ARG A 44 -0.92 -7.10 -12.08
N ASN A 45 -1.18 -6.39 -10.98
CA ASN A 45 -2.24 -5.38 -10.93
C ASN A 45 -1.71 -3.95 -10.80
N LEU A 46 -0.47 -3.79 -10.32
CA LEU A 46 0.09 -2.47 -10.03
C LEU A 46 0.25 -1.62 -11.30
N ASP A 47 0.75 -2.18 -12.37
CA ASP A 47 0.97 -1.50 -13.64
C ASP A 47 -0.34 -1.04 -14.30
N LEU A 48 -1.45 -1.76 -14.09
CA LEU A 48 -2.78 -1.34 -14.52
C LEU A 48 -3.24 -0.09 -13.75
N ILE A 49 -3.10 -0.10 -12.41
CA ILE A 49 -3.47 1.03 -11.56
C ILE A 49 -2.59 2.26 -11.84
N MET A 50 -1.33 2.02 -12.23
CA MET A 50 -0.36 3.07 -12.59
C MET A 50 -0.42 3.49 -14.07
N GLY A 51 -1.28 2.85 -14.90
CA GLY A 51 -1.45 3.16 -16.32
C GLY A 51 -0.21 2.95 -17.17
N CYS A 52 0.64 1.99 -16.79
CA CYS A 52 1.89 1.70 -17.50
C CYS A 52 1.97 0.28 -18.10
N GLU A 53 0.88 -0.47 -18.11
CA GLU A 53 0.82 -1.88 -18.55
C GLU A 53 1.36 -2.10 -19.96
N ARG A 54 1.16 -1.13 -20.89
CA ARG A 54 1.64 -1.18 -22.27
C ARG A 54 3.13 -0.84 -22.43
N ARG A 55 3.76 -0.37 -21.36
CA ARG A 55 5.18 0.02 -21.34
C ARG A 55 6.08 -1.05 -20.75
N VAL A 56 5.50 -2.13 -20.23
CA VAL A 56 6.25 -3.22 -19.61
C VAL A 56 6.92 -4.07 -20.71
N VAL A 57 8.25 -4.04 -20.72
CA VAL A 57 9.09 -4.87 -21.60
C VAL A 57 9.76 -5.98 -20.77
N TYR A 58 10.30 -5.61 -19.62
CA TYR A 58 10.88 -6.51 -18.64
C TYR A 58 10.21 -6.28 -17.28
N ASP A 59 10.24 -7.30 -16.45
CA ASP A 59 9.62 -7.34 -15.13
C ASP A 59 10.62 -7.75 -14.03
N LEU A 60 10.17 -7.76 -12.78
CA LEU A 60 10.98 -8.15 -11.63
C LEU A 60 11.65 -9.52 -11.83
N VAL A 61 10.93 -10.52 -12.36
CA VAL A 61 11.48 -11.87 -12.54
C VAL A 61 12.59 -11.90 -13.58
N ASN A 62 12.48 -11.12 -14.68
CA ASN A 62 13.57 -11.00 -15.64
C ASN A 62 14.86 -10.46 -15.00
N VAL A 63 14.73 -9.49 -14.06
CA VAL A 63 15.88 -8.94 -13.33
C VAL A 63 16.47 -9.99 -12.37
N LEU A 64 15.62 -10.71 -11.63
CA LEU A 64 16.05 -11.75 -10.70
C LEU A 64 16.83 -12.86 -11.40
N ASN A 65 16.40 -13.25 -12.61
CA ASN A 65 17.01 -14.28 -13.43
C ASN A 65 18.23 -13.77 -14.25
N ASN A 66 18.63 -12.49 -14.13
CA ASN A 66 19.68 -11.85 -14.96
C ASN A 66 19.35 -11.85 -16.48
N GLU A 67 18.07 -11.94 -16.84
CA GLU A 67 17.59 -11.82 -18.21
C GLU A 67 17.52 -10.34 -18.66
N ALA A 68 17.43 -9.42 -17.69
CA ALA A 68 17.47 -7.97 -17.90
C ALA A 68 18.20 -7.25 -16.76
N ARG A 69 18.76 -6.08 -17.06
CA ARG A 69 19.30 -5.19 -16.02
C ARG A 69 18.12 -4.46 -15.34
N LEU A 70 18.29 -4.08 -14.07
CA LEU A 70 17.27 -3.36 -13.30
C LEU A 70 16.75 -2.12 -14.03
N GLN A 71 17.64 -1.29 -14.59
CA GLN A 71 17.28 -0.07 -15.32
C GLN A 71 16.44 -0.32 -16.59
N GLN A 72 16.47 -1.53 -17.14
CA GLN A 72 15.65 -1.91 -18.32
C GLN A 72 14.23 -2.31 -17.90
N ALA A 73 14.04 -2.78 -16.68
CA ALA A 73 12.74 -3.18 -16.12
C ALA A 73 12.05 -2.02 -15.38
N LEU A 74 12.79 -1.02 -14.93
CA LEU A 74 12.24 0.17 -14.29
C LEU A 74 11.46 1.02 -15.29
N ILE A 75 10.21 1.29 -14.99
CA ILE A 75 9.34 2.18 -15.77
C ILE A 75 9.23 3.51 -15.04
N ARG A 76 9.80 4.58 -15.60
CA ARG A 76 9.58 5.93 -15.08
C ARG A 76 8.16 6.37 -15.40
N ASP A 77 7.44 6.94 -14.44
CA ASP A 77 6.13 7.53 -14.69
C ASP A 77 6.24 8.67 -15.72
N LYS A 78 5.21 8.84 -16.56
CA LYS A 78 5.24 9.82 -17.65
C LYS A 78 4.93 11.24 -17.16
N ASP A 79 4.13 11.36 -16.10
CA ASP A 79 3.59 12.63 -15.59
C ASP A 79 4.26 13.04 -14.26
N ILE A 80 4.87 12.08 -13.52
CA ILE A 80 5.46 12.29 -12.20
C ILE A 80 6.95 11.95 -12.23
N GLU A 81 7.78 12.98 -12.18
CA GLU A 81 9.22 12.88 -12.46
C GLU A 81 9.97 11.88 -11.57
N ASN A 82 9.66 11.85 -10.29
CA ASN A 82 10.38 11.06 -9.27
C ASN A 82 9.76 9.69 -9.01
N LEU A 83 8.79 9.25 -9.83
CA LEU A 83 8.07 8.01 -9.65
C LEU A 83 8.52 6.95 -10.65
N TYR A 84 8.86 5.77 -10.11
CA TYR A 84 9.27 4.60 -10.88
C TYR A 84 8.46 3.37 -10.46
N ILE A 85 8.22 2.49 -11.40
CA ILE A 85 7.48 1.24 -11.21
C ILE A 85 8.35 0.07 -11.65
N LEU A 86 8.45 -0.97 -10.82
CA LEU A 86 9.01 -2.27 -11.17
C LEU A 86 7.88 -3.29 -11.16
N PRO A 87 7.35 -3.70 -12.33
CA PRO A 87 6.18 -4.56 -12.40
C PRO A 87 6.50 -6.01 -12.06
N ALA A 88 5.49 -6.77 -11.60
CA ALA A 88 5.56 -8.21 -11.46
C ALA A 88 5.48 -8.92 -12.82
N SER A 89 5.87 -10.19 -12.85
CA SER A 89 5.67 -11.06 -14.01
C SER A 89 4.24 -11.60 -14.09
N GLN A 90 3.68 -11.65 -15.29
CA GLN A 90 2.38 -12.31 -15.56
C GLN A 90 2.52 -13.79 -15.86
N THR A 91 3.66 -14.23 -16.42
CA THR A 91 3.84 -15.54 -17.05
C THR A 91 4.72 -16.49 -16.27
N ARG A 92 5.34 -16.02 -15.18
CA ARG A 92 6.25 -16.82 -14.35
C ARG A 92 5.57 -17.25 -13.05
N ASP A 93 6.05 -18.35 -12.49
CA ASP A 93 5.58 -18.84 -11.21
C ASP A 93 6.18 -18.06 -10.02
N LYS A 94 5.49 -18.07 -8.90
CA LYS A 94 5.91 -17.43 -7.64
C LYS A 94 7.27 -17.96 -7.13
N ASP A 95 7.66 -19.16 -7.52
CA ASP A 95 8.96 -19.79 -7.18
C ASP A 95 10.15 -19.12 -7.88
N ALA A 96 9.90 -18.24 -8.87
CA ALA A 96 10.93 -17.43 -9.51
C ALA A 96 11.51 -16.33 -8.60
N LEU A 97 10.81 -15.99 -7.50
CA LEU A 97 11.31 -15.07 -6.49
C LEU A 97 12.31 -15.78 -5.57
N THR A 98 13.59 -15.45 -5.68
CA THR A 98 14.68 -15.98 -4.82
C THR A 98 15.11 -14.96 -3.79
N ASP A 99 15.52 -15.40 -2.60
CA ASP A 99 15.97 -14.54 -1.50
C ASP A 99 17.20 -13.71 -1.93
N GLU A 100 18.19 -14.35 -2.56
CA GLU A 100 19.42 -13.70 -3.04
C GLU A 100 19.14 -12.69 -4.15
N GLY A 101 18.23 -13.04 -5.07
CA GLY A 101 17.84 -12.16 -6.17
C GLY A 101 17.13 -10.91 -5.65
N VAL A 102 16.17 -11.08 -4.73
CA VAL A 102 15.46 -9.96 -4.11
C VAL A 102 16.42 -9.08 -3.31
N ALA A 103 17.33 -9.66 -2.51
CA ALA A 103 18.34 -8.91 -1.75
C ALA A 103 19.19 -8.04 -2.68
N ARG A 104 19.68 -8.60 -3.81
CA ARG A 104 20.45 -7.85 -4.80
C ARG A 104 19.68 -6.67 -5.38
N VAL A 105 18.40 -6.89 -5.77
CA VAL A 105 17.55 -5.81 -6.31
C VAL A 105 17.30 -4.73 -5.26
N MET A 106 17.04 -5.10 -4.00
CA MET A 106 16.87 -4.12 -2.92
C MET A 106 18.13 -3.30 -2.66
N ASP A 107 19.29 -3.94 -2.67
CA ASP A 107 20.59 -3.26 -2.47
C ASP A 107 20.87 -2.28 -3.61
N GLU A 108 20.61 -2.66 -4.87
CA GLU A 108 20.80 -1.79 -6.05
C GLU A 108 19.84 -0.60 -6.01
N LEU A 109 18.55 -0.82 -5.73
CA LEU A 109 17.55 0.25 -5.60
C LEU A 109 17.87 1.20 -4.43
N SER A 110 18.40 0.67 -3.33
CA SER A 110 18.74 1.48 -2.14
C SER A 110 19.85 2.51 -2.38
N GLN A 111 20.60 2.38 -3.46
CA GLN A 111 21.61 3.34 -3.87
C GLN A 111 21.06 4.51 -4.68
N GLU A 112 19.88 4.33 -5.28
CA GLU A 112 19.30 5.28 -6.23
C GLU A 112 18.04 5.99 -5.75
N PHE A 113 17.29 5.39 -4.82
CA PHE A 113 15.96 5.85 -4.41
C PHE A 113 15.95 6.32 -2.95
N ASP A 114 15.07 7.26 -2.62
CA ASP A 114 14.79 7.66 -1.24
C ASP A 114 13.82 6.68 -0.58
N TYR A 115 12.83 6.19 -1.36
CA TYR A 115 11.83 5.24 -0.89
C TYR A 115 11.65 4.08 -1.86
N ILE A 116 11.57 2.87 -1.30
CA ILE A 116 11.23 1.63 -2.01
C ILE A 116 9.92 1.11 -1.40
N ILE A 117 8.86 1.09 -2.18
CA ILE A 117 7.54 0.63 -1.75
C ILE A 117 7.31 -0.77 -2.29
N CYS A 118 7.14 -1.75 -1.41
CA CYS A 118 6.89 -3.14 -1.79
C CYS A 118 5.39 -3.42 -1.71
N ASP A 119 4.72 -3.54 -2.87
CA ASP A 119 3.32 -4.02 -2.93
C ASP A 119 3.31 -5.54 -2.77
N SER A 120 2.89 -6.04 -1.61
CA SER A 120 2.91 -7.47 -1.34
C SER A 120 1.66 -8.17 -1.87
N PRO A 121 1.72 -9.45 -2.27
CA PRO A 121 0.52 -10.26 -2.41
C PRO A 121 -0.22 -10.39 -1.08
N ALA A 122 -1.48 -10.81 -1.11
CA ALA A 122 -2.25 -11.05 0.12
C ALA A 122 -1.76 -12.30 0.85
N GLY A 123 -1.85 -12.27 2.18
CA GLY A 123 -1.59 -13.43 3.02
C GLY A 123 -0.12 -13.65 3.35
N ILE A 124 0.28 -14.90 3.47
CA ILE A 124 1.54 -15.34 4.08
C ILE A 124 2.39 -16.22 3.16
N GLU A 125 2.08 -16.22 1.88
CA GLU A 125 2.84 -16.99 0.89
C GLU A 125 4.24 -16.38 0.68
N ARG A 126 5.12 -17.12 -0.03
CA ARG A 126 6.52 -16.75 -0.25
C ARG A 126 6.71 -15.32 -0.77
N GLY A 127 5.91 -14.88 -1.75
CA GLY A 127 6.00 -13.52 -2.27
C GLY A 127 5.73 -12.44 -1.22
N ALA A 128 4.74 -12.68 -0.33
CA ALA A 128 4.47 -11.77 0.78
C ALA A 128 5.60 -11.72 1.79
N ILE A 129 6.20 -12.88 2.12
CA ILE A 129 7.34 -12.97 3.04
C ILE A 129 8.54 -12.20 2.47
N LEU A 130 8.87 -12.41 1.19
CA LEU A 130 9.98 -11.71 0.53
C LEU A 130 9.78 -10.20 0.46
N ALA A 131 8.55 -9.75 0.17
CA ALA A 131 8.21 -8.34 0.18
C ALA A 131 8.36 -7.70 1.58
N MET A 132 8.06 -8.47 2.66
CA MET A 132 8.16 -8.00 4.04
C MET A 132 9.59 -8.08 4.62
N TYR A 133 10.42 -8.99 4.13
CA TYR A 133 11.70 -9.33 4.76
C TYR A 133 12.65 -8.14 4.88
N HIS A 134 12.79 -7.35 3.82
CA HIS A 134 13.71 -6.21 3.78
C HIS A 134 13.11 -4.90 4.32
N ALA A 135 11.84 -4.90 4.77
CA ALA A 135 11.15 -3.67 5.15
C ALA A 135 11.73 -3.01 6.41
N ASP A 136 11.80 -1.69 6.38
CA ASP A 136 12.07 -0.82 7.53
C ASP A 136 10.80 -0.45 8.28
N GLU A 137 9.71 -0.25 7.52
CA GLU A 137 8.39 0.07 8.02
C GLU A 137 7.32 -0.72 7.24
N ALA A 138 6.17 -0.95 7.86
CA ALA A 138 5.04 -1.64 7.22
C ALA A 138 3.76 -0.81 7.31
N ILE A 139 3.02 -0.73 6.20
CA ILE A 139 1.63 -0.25 6.16
C ILE A 139 0.72 -1.46 6.04
N ILE A 140 -0.02 -1.77 7.09
CA ILE A 140 -0.97 -2.87 7.16
C ILE A 140 -2.32 -2.37 6.71
N VAL A 141 -2.81 -2.89 5.59
CA VAL A 141 -4.10 -2.47 5.00
C VAL A 141 -5.19 -3.44 5.41
N THR A 142 -6.27 -2.93 5.97
CA THR A 142 -7.42 -3.73 6.38
C THR A 142 -8.73 -3.01 6.07
N ASN A 143 -9.83 -3.77 5.97
CA ASN A 143 -11.19 -3.25 5.96
C ASN A 143 -11.78 -3.34 7.38
N PRO A 144 -12.83 -2.57 7.72
CA PRO A 144 -13.49 -2.61 9.02
C PRO A 144 -14.43 -3.83 9.16
N GLU A 145 -13.91 -5.01 8.82
CA GLU A 145 -14.56 -6.33 8.90
C GLU A 145 -13.77 -7.25 9.84
N ILE A 146 -14.43 -7.97 10.73
CA ILE A 146 -13.79 -8.86 11.71
C ILE A 146 -12.82 -9.85 11.05
N SER A 147 -13.19 -10.45 9.91
CA SER A 147 -12.34 -11.40 9.19
C SER A 147 -11.06 -10.74 8.69
N SER A 148 -11.15 -9.54 8.10
CA SER A 148 -10.01 -8.80 7.59
C SER A 148 -9.05 -8.38 8.70
N VAL A 149 -9.60 -7.93 9.83
CA VAL A 149 -8.81 -7.52 11.00
C VAL A 149 -8.08 -8.70 11.64
N ARG A 150 -8.74 -9.88 11.77
CA ARG A 150 -8.09 -11.11 12.27
C ARG A 150 -6.96 -11.59 11.37
N ASP A 151 -7.14 -11.50 10.05
CA ASP A 151 -6.09 -11.87 9.12
C ASP A 151 -4.92 -10.88 9.19
N SER A 152 -5.19 -9.60 9.48
CA SER A 152 -4.16 -8.57 9.68
C SER A 152 -3.34 -8.83 10.96
N ASP A 153 -3.93 -9.37 12.02
CA ASP A 153 -3.20 -9.75 13.24
C ASP A 153 -2.13 -10.83 12.96
N ARG A 154 -2.42 -11.78 12.08
CA ARG A 154 -1.43 -12.78 11.62
C ARG A 154 -0.25 -12.12 10.91
N ILE A 155 -0.51 -11.13 10.05
CA ILE A 155 0.54 -10.37 9.36
C ILE A 155 1.42 -9.62 10.36
N ILE A 156 0.82 -9.03 11.40
CA ILE A 156 1.57 -8.36 12.48
C ILE A 156 2.54 -9.35 13.15
N GLY A 157 2.07 -10.57 13.48
CA GLY A 157 2.91 -11.61 14.03
C GLY A 157 4.09 -12.00 13.12
N MET A 158 3.88 -12.01 11.80
CA MET A 158 4.96 -12.29 10.83
C MET A 158 5.96 -11.15 10.75
N LEU A 159 5.51 -9.89 10.70
CA LEU A 159 6.37 -8.71 10.72
C LEU A 159 7.21 -8.64 12.01
N ASP A 160 6.69 -9.16 13.12
CA ASP A 160 7.38 -9.21 14.41
C ASP A 160 8.39 -10.37 14.54
N SER A 161 8.38 -11.33 13.59
CA SER A 161 9.19 -12.56 13.71
C SER A 161 10.05 -12.89 12.49
N LYS A 162 9.75 -12.31 11.31
CA LYS A 162 10.34 -12.78 10.04
C LYS A 162 10.95 -11.67 9.18
N THR A 163 11.25 -10.52 9.73
CA THR A 163 11.95 -9.44 9.01
C THR A 163 13.47 -9.53 9.23
N LYS A 164 14.26 -9.01 8.31
CA LYS A 164 15.72 -8.95 8.39
C LYS A 164 16.19 -8.30 9.70
N LYS A 165 15.52 -7.22 10.14
CA LYS A 165 15.86 -6.56 11.43
C LYS A 165 15.70 -7.47 12.64
N VAL A 166 14.66 -8.30 12.64
CA VAL A 166 14.44 -9.27 13.73
C VAL A 166 15.51 -10.36 13.70
N GLU A 167 15.83 -10.91 12.54
CA GLU A 167 16.88 -11.92 12.40
C GLU A 167 18.27 -11.42 12.79
N MET A 168 18.56 -10.14 12.47
CA MET A 168 19.84 -9.50 12.84
C MET A 168 19.87 -8.94 14.27
N ASN A 169 18.82 -9.14 15.06
CA ASN A 169 18.62 -8.56 16.40
C ASN A 169 18.70 -7.01 16.43
N GLU A 170 18.29 -6.35 15.36
CA GLU A 170 18.22 -4.89 15.24
C GLU A 170 16.85 -4.32 15.73
N GLY A 171 16.01 -5.17 16.29
CA GLY A 171 14.69 -4.82 16.80
C GLY A 171 13.56 -5.11 15.81
N ARG A 172 12.41 -4.49 16.04
CA ARG A 172 11.20 -4.67 15.22
C ARG A 172 11.00 -3.47 14.29
N ILE A 173 10.42 -3.71 13.14
CA ILE A 173 10.03 -2.65 12.22
C ILE A 173 8.84 -1.85 12.76
N ARG A 174 8.76 -0.57 12.35
CA ARG A 174 7.59 0.26 12.67
C ARG A 174 6.39 -0.18 11.83
N LYS A 175 5.25 -0.28 12.46
CA LYS A 175 3.98 -0.70 11.85
C LYS A 175 2.99 0.43 11.86
N HIS A 176 2.26 0.58 10.77
CA HIS A 176 1.23 1.59 10.56
C HIS A 176 -0.03 0.90 10.05
N LEU A 177 -1.20 1.39 10.45
CA LEU A 177 -2.48 0.87 10.01
C LEU A 177 -3.12 1.81 8.98
N CYS A 178 -3.55 1.24 7.86
CA CYS A 178 -4.40 1.91 6.87
C CYS A 178 -5.76 1.18 6.82
N ILE A 179 -6.81 1.85 7.27
CA ILE A 179 -8.18 1.32 7.23
C ILE A 179 -8.85 1.83 5.95
N THR A 180 -9.26 0.93 5.06
CA THR A 180 -9.89 1.27 3.78
C THR A 180 -11.38 0.95 3.78
N ARG A 181 -12.12 1.51 2.82
CA ARG A 181 -13.58 1.33 2.69
C ARG A 181 -14.34 1.67 3.97
N PHE A 182 -13.86 2.65 4.70
CA PHE A 182 -14.53 3.12 5.90
C PHE A 182 -15.78 3.92 5.55
N ASN A 183 -16.90 3.60 6.21
CA ASN A 183 -18.15 4.33 6.06
C ASN A 183 -18.64 4.75 7.45
N PRO A 184 -18.61 6.04 7.79
CA PRO A 184 -18.95 6.50 9.13
C PRO A 184 -20.41 6.26 9.51
N GLU A 185 -21.35 6.26 8.53
CA GLU A 185 -22.76 5.98 8.81
C GLU A 185 -22.99 4.52 9.20
N ARG A 186 -22.25 3.59 8.55
CA ARG A 186 -22.31 2.16 8.89
C ARG A 186 -21.62 1.86 10.21
N ALA A 187 -20.53 2.57 10.53
CA ALA A 187 -19.85 2.44 11.83
C ALA A 187 -20.77 2.93 12.97
N ASP A 188 -21.47 4.05 12.79
CA ASP A 188 -22.42 4.59 13.76
C ASP A 188 -23.60 3.64 14.01
N LYS A 189 -24.02 2.91 12.99
CA LYS A 189 -25.07 1.87 13.07
C LYS A 189 -24.57 0.51 13.57
N GLN A 190 -23.30 0.38 13.94
CA GLN A 190 -22.66 -0.89 14.33
C GLN A 190 -22.70 -1.98 13.24
N GLU A 191 -22.76 -1.58 11.97
CA GLU A 191 -22.71 -2.49 10.81
C GLU A 191 -21.26 -2.81 10.39
N MET A 192 -20.28 -2.11 10.94
CA MET A 192 -18.84 -2.34 10.78
C MET A 192 -18.09 -1.94 12.04
N LEU A 193 -16.83 -2.41 12.15
CA LEU A 193 -15.95 -2.03 13.27
C LEU A 193 -15.60 -0.54 13.20
N THR A 194 -15.48 0.07 14.37
CA THR A 194 -14.96 1.44 14.49
C THR A 194 -13.44 1.48 14.32
N ILE A 195 -12.90 2.68 14.10
CA ILE A 195 -11.45 2.88 14.02
C ILE A 195 -10.76 2.45 15.32
N ASP A 196 -11.37 2.78 16.46
CA ASP A 196 -10.83 2.46 17.79
C ASP A 196 -10.85 0.96 18.07
N ASP A 197 -11.94 0.25 17.74
CA ASP A 197 -12.01 -1.21 17.84
C ASP A 197 -10.83 -1.87 17.09
N ILE A 198 -10.53 -1.39 15.86
CA ILE A 198 -9.49 -1.98 15.05
C ILE A 198 -8.10 -1.62 15.57
N SER A 199 -7.85 -0.33 15.79
CA SER A 199 -6.50 0.18 16.04
C SER A 199 -6.03 0.04 17.48
N LYS A 200 -6.94 0.20 18.45
CA LYS A 200 -6.61 0.20 19.89
C LYS A 200 -6.90 -1.14 20.55
N ASP A 201 -8.08 -1.70 20.28
CA ASP A 201 -8.54 -2.88 21.00
C ASP A 201 -8.01 -4.19 20.39
N ILE A 202 -8.03 -4.32 19.05
CA ILE A 202 -7.68 -5.57 18.37
C ILE A 202 -6.20 -5.56 17.93
N LEU A 203 -5.80 -4.68 16.99
CA LEU A 203 -4.48 -4.74 16.37
C LEU A 203 -3.38 -4.03 17.15
N ARG A 204 -3.71 -3.03 17.94
CA ARG A 204 -2.78 -2.21 18.73
C ARG A 204 -1.66 -1.61 17.88
N VAL A 205 -2.03 -1.18 16.69
CA VAL A 205 -1.14 -0.52 15.74
C VAL A 205 -1.66 0.90 15.47
N PRO A 206 -0.79 1.92 15.51
CA PRO A 206 -1.21 3.30 15.26
C PRO A 206 -1.80 3.47 13.87
N THR A 207 -2.93 4.15 13.78
CA THR A 207 -3.58 4.47 12.51
C THR A 207 -2.79 5.54 11.78
N LEU A 208 -2.38 5.27 10.57
CA LEU A 208 -1.75 6.22 9.65
C LEU A 208 -2.80 6.89 8.75
N GLY A 209 -3.78 6.12 8.27
CA GLY A 209 -4.80 6.61 7.38
C GLY A 209 -6.13 5.86 7.49
N VAL A 210 -7.21 6.59 7.23
CA VAL A 210 -8.55 6.04 7.08
C VAL A 210 -9.09 6.51 5.74
N ILE A 211 -9.26 5.57 4.82
CA ILE A 211 -9.68 5.83 3.44
C ILE A 211 -11.18 5.54 3.35
N PRO A 212 -12.00 6.55 3.06
CA PRO A 212 -13.44 6.37 2.97
C PRO A 212 -13.84 5.49 1.78
N GLU A 213 -14.96 4.81 1.89
CA GLU A 213 -15.61 4.17 0.76
C GLU A 213 -16.00 5.24 -0.27
N CYS A 214 -15.41 5.16 -1.49
CA CYS A 214 -15.57 6.18 -2.51
C CYS A 214 -15.58 5.55 -3.90
N LYS A 215 -16.48 6.00 -4.76
CA LYS A 215 -16.58 5.54 -6.16
C LYS A 215 -15.37 5.93 -7.00
N SER A 216 -14.71 7.02 -6.64
CA SER A 216 -13.51 7.50 -7.34
C SER A 216 -12.34 6.50 -7.29
N VAL A 217 -12.28 5.60 -6.31
CA VAL A 217 -11.27 4.53 -6.26
C VAL A 217 -11.37 3.60 -7.48
N LEU A 218 -12.59 3.18 -7.83
CA LEU A 218 -12.82 2.34 -9.01
C LEU A 218 -12.59 3.14 -10.30
N GLN A 219 -13.05 4.39 -10.34
CA GLN A 219 -12.83 5.28 -11.49
C GLN A 219 -11.33 5.47 -11.74
N ALA A 220 -10.55 5.82 -10.73
CA ALA A 220 -9.11 6.02 -10.81
C ALA A 220 -8.40 4.76 -11.35
N SER A 221 -8.77 3.58 -10.83
CA SER A 221 -8.23 2.30 -11.31
C SER A 221 -8.56 2.06 -12.78
N ASN A 222 -9.78 2.36 -13.24
CA ASN A 222 -10.17 2.20 -14.64
C ASN A 222 -9.47 3.20 -15.58
N GLU A 223 -9.10 4.38 -15.06
CA GLU A 223 -8.32 5.39 -15.80
C GLU A 223 -6.82 5.12 -15.78
N GLY A 224 -6.34 4.11 -15.05
CA GLY A 224 -4.92 3.84 -14.86
C GLY A 224 -4.20 4.98 -14.15
N LYS A 225 -4.83 5.55 -13.13
CA LYS A 225 -4.29 6.66 -12.33
C LYS A 225 -4.42 6.37 -10.83
N PRO A 226 -3.36 6.56 -10.03
CA PRO A 226 -3.46 6.48 -8.58
C PRO A 226 -4.51 7.45 -8.03
N VAL A 227 -5.36 6.97 -7.11
CA VAL A 227 -6.50 7.76 -6.62
C VAL A 227 -6.11 9.03 -5.87
N ILE A 228 -4.90 9.12 -5.34
CA ILE A 228 -4.36 10.35 -4.71
C ILE A 228 -4.36 11.56 -5.67
N LEU A 229 -4.32 11.32 -6.99
CA LEU A 229 -4.37 12.39 -8.01
C LEU A 229 -5.77 13.01 -8.15
N PHE A 230 -6.79 12.39 -7.59
CA PHE A 230 -8.17 12.90 -7.57
C PHE A 230 -8.38 13.77 -6.32
N THR A 231 -7.74 14.95 -6.33
CA THR A 231 -7.61 15.85 -5.16
C THR A 231 -8.94 16.40 -4.62
N GLU A 232 -9.98 16.45 -5.44
CA GLU A 232 -11.32 16.87 -5.03
C GLU A 232 -12.13 15.74 -4.39
N GLU A 233 -11.68 14.50 -4.54
CA GLU A 233 -12.36 13.31 -4.06
C GLU A 233 -11.90 12.92 -2.65
N SER A 234 -12.83 12.42 -1.84
CA SER A 234 -12.56 12.09 -0.44
C SER A 234 -11.44 11.04 -0.25
N ALA A 235 -11.36 10.05 -1.14
CA ALA A 235 -10.31 9.04 -1.10
C ALA A 235 -8.94 9.64 -1.49
N GLY A 236 -8.88 10.51 -2.51
CA GLY A 236 -7.65 11.21 -2.89
C GLY A 236 -7.10 12.05 -1.76
N GLN A 237 -7.98 12.85 -1.12
CA GLN A 237 -7.63 13.67 0.04
C GLN A 237 -7.15 12.84 1.23
N ALA A 238 -7.78 11.68 1.49
CA ALA A 238 -7.39 10.82 2.58
C ALA A 238 -6.02 10.15 2.36
N TYR A 239 -5.68 9.80 1.12
CA TYR A 239 -4.33 9.31 0.78
C TYR A 239 -3.28 10.43 0.87
N ASP A 240 -3.59 11.66 0.47
CA ASP A 240 -2.68 12.80 0.63
C ASP A 240 -2.36 13.05 2.12
N ASP A 241 -3.39 13.02 2.98
CA ASP A 241 -3.20 13.11 4.44
C ASP A 241 -2.43 11.94 5.03
N LEU A 242 -2.61 10.73 4.51
CA LEU A 242 -1.85 9.54 4.92
C LEU A 242 -0.36 9.73 4.63
N VAL A 243 0.00 10.18 3.44
CA VAL A 243 1.39 10.45 3.05
C VAL A 243 1.99 11.56 3.90
N ALA A 244 1.24 12.65 4.13
CA ALA A 244 1.68 13.76 4.96
C ALA A 244 2.00 13.29 6.40
N ARG A 245 1.11 12.49 7.02
CA ARG A 245 1.35 11.92 8.37
C ARG A 245 2.55 10.98 8.40
N PHE A 246 2.76 10.19 7.36
CA PHE A 246 3.93 9.32 7.26
C PHE A 246 5.24 10.12 7.25
N LEU A 247 5.25 11.29 6.62
CA LEU A 247 6.38 12.20 6.60
C LEU A 247 6.53 13.04 7.87
N GLY A 248 5.58 12.95 8.81
CA GLY A 248 5.64 13.61 10.12
C GLY A 248 4.75 14.83 10.27
N ASP A 249 3.95 15.18 9.26
CA ASP A 249 3.00 16.27 9.37
C ASP A 249 1.80 15.87 10.24
N GLU A 250 1.36 16.74 11.11
CA GLU A 250 0.10 16.58 11.82
C GLU A 250 -1.07 16.93 10.91
N ARG A 251 -1.85 15.92 10.53
CA ARG A 251 -3.06 16.06 9.72
C ARG A 251 -4.26 15.41 10.42
N PRO A 252 -5.41 16.08 10.51
CA PRO A 252 -6.63 15.48 11.05
C PRO A 252 -7.13 14.35 10.12
N TYR A 253 -7.84 13.38 10.67
CA TYR A 253 -8.55 12.40 9.85
C TYR A 253 -9.81 13.05 9.29
N ARG A 254 -9.87 13.18 7.97
CA ARG A 254 -11.04 13.68 7.24
C ARG A 254 -11.98 12.53 6.90
N HIS A 255 -13.25 12.85 6.71
CA HIS A 255 -14.27 11.91 6.21
C HIS A 255 -14.55 10.69 7.12
N ILE A 256 -14.26 10.80 8.42
CA ILE A 256 -14.48 9.73 9.42
C ILE A 256 -15.73 9.94 10.27
N THR A 257 -16.42 11.06 10.14
CA THR A 257 -17.63 11.41 10.90
C THR A 257 -18.84 11.51 9.98
N VAL A 258 -20.01 11.17 10.52
CA VAL A 258 -21.29 11.36 9.82
C VAL A 258 -21.50 12.86 9.58
N LYS A 259 -21.73 13.24 8.33
CA LYS A 259 -22.13 14.63 8.02
C LYS A 259 -23.48 14.91 8.68
N PRO A 260 -23.63 16.00 9.44
CA PRO A 260 -24.94 16.36 10.00
C PRO A 260 -25.93 16.51 8.84
N LYS A 261 -27.05 15.79 8.92
CA LYS A 261 -28.14 15.97 7.95
C LYS A 261 -28.55 17.44 7.97
N GLY A 262 -28.53 18.08 6.79
CA GLY A 262 -28.92 19.48 6.64
C GLY A 262 -30.25 19.74 7.32
N TRP A 263 -30.43 20.91 7.92
CA TRP A 263 -31.62 21.27 8.68
C TRP A 263 -32.95 21.03 7.94
N LEU A 264 -32.97 21.08 6.61
CA LEU A 264 -34.13 20.75 5.75
C LEU A 264 -34.52 19.26 5.81
N ALA A 265 -33.55 18.33 5.94
CA ALA A 265 -33.84 16.90 6.07
C ALA A 265 -34.44 16.53 7.45
N ARG A 266 -34.24 17.41 8.47
CA ARG A 266 -34.89 17.25 9.80
C ARG A 266 -36.35 17.69 9.78
N LEU A 267 -36.76 18.54 8.84
CA LEU A 267 -38.15 19.04 8.71
C LEU A 267 -39.07 18.10 7.92
N PHE A 268 -38.51 17.26 7.03
CA PHE A 268 -39.32 16.41 6.12
C PHE A 268 -39.23 14.91 6.42
N GLY A 269 -38.66 14.49 7.57
CA GLY A 269 -38.82 13.14 8.14
C GLY A 269 -38.56 12.00 7.16
N ALA A 270 -37.38 11.93 6.52
CA ALA A 270 -36.99 10.78 5.70
C ALA A 270 -35.82 10.02 6.36
#